data_be5f4b2da1601975270fd58fe3188ce6
#
_entry.id   be5f4b2da1601975270fd58fe3188ce6
#
_cell.length_a   1.000
_cell.length_b   1.000
_cell.length_c   1.000
_cell.angle_alpha   90.00
_cell.angle_beta   90.00
_cell.angle_gamma   90.00
#
_symmetry.space_group_name_H-M   'P 1'
#
loop_
_entity.id
_entity.type
_entity.pdbx_description
1 polymer ?
#
loop_
_entity_poly.entity_id
_entity_poly.type
_entity_poly.pdbx_seq_one_letter_code
_entity_poly.pdbx_strand_id
1 'polypeptide(L)'
;MLLGSGELGKEFTIAAKRAGQYVIACDKYDNAPAMQVADERAVFSMLDGDALTAVVEKHHPDIIVPEIEAIRTERLFDFEKEGIQVCLLYTSGYDA
;
A
#
# COMPACT_ATOMS: atom_id res chain seq x y z
N MET A 1 4.17 -0.75 -3.41
CA MET A 1 3.78 -1.01 -2.00
C MET A 1 2.27 -0.88 -1.88
N LEU A 2 1.61 -1.88 -1.39
CA LEU A 2 0.16 -1.90 -1.23
C LEU A 2 -0.19 -1.60 0.23
N LEU A 3 -0.96 -0.58 0.48
CA LEU A 3 -1.37 -0.19 1.83
C LEU A 3 -2.82 -0.61 2.06
N GLY A 4 -2.99 -1.64 2.87
CA GLY A 4 -4.23 -2.37 3.01
C GLY A 4 -4.21 -3.58 2.10
N SER A 5 -4.40 -4.77 2.65
CA SER A 5 -4.15 -6.02 1.94
C SER A 5 -5.34 -6.97 2.01
N GLY A 6 -6.54 -6.43 1.85
CA GLY A 6 -7.77 -7.21 1.81
C GLY A 6 -7.96 -7.95 0.48
N GLU A 7 -9.21 -8.33 0.20
CA GLU A 7 -9.51 -9.13 -0.99
C GLU A 7 -9.26 -8.36 -2.29
N LEU A 8 -9.63 -7.08 -2.33
CA LEU A 8 -9.36 -6.24 -3.49
C LEU A 8 -7.85 -6.11 -3.71
N GLY A 9 -7.10 -5.91 -2.63
CA GLY A 9 -5.65 -5.84 -2.69
C GLY A 9 -5.03 -7.14 -3.18
N LYS A 10 -5.61 -8.28 -2.81
CA LYS A 10 -5.15 -9.58 -3.29
C LYS A 10 -5.32 -9.69 -4.81
N GLU A 11 -6.48 -9.28 -5.34
CA GLU A 11 -6.72 -9.30 -6.79
C GLU A 11 -5.74 -8.37 -7.51
N PHE A 12 -5.51 -7.19 -6.96
CA PHE A 12 -4.53 -6.26 -7.50
C PHE A 12 -3.13 -6.90 -7.50
N THR A 13 -2.74 -7.54 -6.39
CA THR A 13 -1.42 -8.16 -6.26
C THR A 13 -1.22 -9.25 -7.28
N ILE A 14 -2.23 -10.11 -7.50
CA ILE A 14 -2.15 -11.16 -8.51
C ILE A 14 -1.90 -10.55 -9.88
N ALA A 15 -2.64 -9.51 -10.25
CA ALA A 15 -2.47 -8.84 -11.54
C ALA A 15 -1.09 -8.21 -11.65
N ALA A 16 -0.61 -7.56 -10.60
CA ALA A 16 0.71 -6.93 -10.59
C ALA A 16 1.82 -7.97 -10.74
N LYS A 17 1.68 -9.11 -10.06
CA LYS A 17 2.66 -10.19 -10.16
C LYS A 17 2.69 -10.77 -11.57
N ARG A 18 1.54 -10.91 -12.22
CA ARG A 18 1.47 -11.35 -13.62
C ARG A 18 2.17 -10.39 -14.55
N ALA A 19 2.20 -9.10 -14.20
CA ALA A 19 2.91 -8.09 -14.97
C ALA A 19 4.39 -7.99 -14.62
N GLY A 20 4.89 -8.85 -13.75
CA GLY A 20 6.30 -8.88 -13.37
C GLY A 20 6.70 -7.87 -12.31
N GLN A 21 5.74 -7.31 -11.58
CA GLN A 21 6.02 -6.31 -10.54
C GLN A 21 6.37 -6.97 -9.21
N TYR A 22 7.17 -6.28 -8.41
CA TYR A 22 7.50 -6.70 -7.05
C TYR A 22 6.51 -6.03 -6.10
N VAL A 23 5.82 -6.81 -5.28
CA VAL A 23 4.75 -6.29 -4.43
C VAL A 23 5.07 -6.49 -2.95
N ILE A 24 4.96 -5.41 -2.20
CA ILE A 24 5.07 -5.40 -0.74
C ILE A 24 3.67 -5.10 -0.20
N ALA A 25 3.07 -6.07 0.48
CA ALA A 25 1.71 -5.95 0.99
C ALA A 25 1.73 -5.57 2.48
N CYS A 26 1.04 -4.50 2.85
CA CYS A 26 1.02 -3.98 4.20
C CYS A 26 -0.39 -3.99 4.77
N ASP A 27 -0.53 -4.37 6.02
CA ASP A 27 -1.80 -4.26 6.74
C ASP A 27 -1.51 -4.25 8.24
N LYS A 28 -2.55 -4.02 9.04
CA LYS A 28 -2.43 -3.95 10.49
C LYS A 28 -2.39 -5.34 11.15
N TYR A 29 -2.64 -6.40 10.39
CA TYR A 29 -2.58 -7.77 10.90
C TYR A 29 -1.82 -8.66 9.92
N ASP A 30 -1.24 -9.72 10.45
CA ASP A 30 -0.44 -10.63 9.63
C ASP A 30 -1.33 -11.56 8.81
N ASN A 31 -0.76 -12.04 7.72
CA ASN A 31 -1.40 -12.99 6.81
C ASN A 31 -2.71 -12.48 6.21
N ALA A 32 -2.80 -11.17 5.98
CA ALA A 32 -3.92 -10.59 5.25
C ALA A 32 -3.98 -11.15 3.83
N PRO A 33 -5.15 -11.12 3.16
CA PRO A 33 -5.30 -11.77 1.84
C PRO A 33 -4.20 -11.46 0.83
N ALA A 34 -3.85 -10.20 0.64
CA ALA A 34 -2.82 -9.85 -0.34
C ALA A 34 -1.42 -10.32 0.07
N MET A 35 -1.16 -10.43 1.37
CA MET A 35 0.14 -10.91 1.86
C MET A 35 0.41 -12.35 1.43
N GLN A 36 -0.64 -13.12 1.18
CA GLN A 36 -0.51 -14.52 0.79
C GLN A 36 0.09 -14.69 -0.60
N VAL A 37 0.02 -13.67 -1.42
CA VAL A 37 0.48 -13.72 -2.82
C VAL A 37 1.53 -12.66 -3.15
N ALA A 38 1.89 -11.80 -2.19
CA ALA A 38 2.91 -10.77 -2.38
C ALA A 38 4.32 -11.33 -2.20
N ASP A 39 5.30 -10.55 -2.63
CA ASP A 39 6.72 -10.90 -2.44
C ASP A 39 7.17 -10.69 -1.00
N GLU A 40 6.68 -9.61 -0.39
CA GLU A 40 6.99 -9.27 1.00
C GLU A 40 5.74 -8.77 1.69
N ARG A 41 5.80 -8.74 3.01
CA ARG A 41 4.71 -8.20 3.83
C ARG A 41 5.28 -7.34 4.95
N ALA A 42 4.47 -6.37 5.41
CA ALA A 42 4.79 -5.57 6.57
C ALA A 42 3.52 -5.38 7.39
N VAL A 43 3.63 -5.59 8.70
CA VAL A 43 2.49 -5.50 9.61
C VAL A 43 2.66 -4.26 10.48
N PHE A 44 1.79 -3.29 10.30
CA PHE A 44 1.78 -2.06 11.09
C PHE A 44 0.48 -1.31 10.85
N SER A 45 0.16 -0.36 11.72
CA SER A 45 -1.05 0.45 11.53
C SER A 45 -0.79 1.55 10.49
N MET A 46 -1.64 1.59 9.46
CA MET A 46 -1.56 2.66 8.43
C MET A 46 -1.89 4.03 9.02
N LEU A 47 -2.49 4.07 10.22
CA LEU A 47 -2.79 5.33 10.92
C LEU A 47 -1.59 5.84 11.73
N ASP A 48 -0.57 5.01 11.91
CA ASP A 48 0.68 5.40 12.55
C ASP A 48 1.61 5.98 11.49
N GLY A 49 1.64 7.31 11.40
CA GLY A 49 2.41 8.00 10.38
C GLY A 49 3.90 7.72 10.44
N ASP A 50 4.45 7.56 11.65
CA ASP A 50 5.88 7.29 11.80
C ASP A 50 6.22 5.87 11.34
N ALA A 51 5.36 4.90 11.66
CA ALA A 51 5.56 3.53 11.20
C ALA A 51 5.45 3.46 9.67
N LEU A 52 4.47 4.14 9.10
CA LEU A 52 4.29 4.20 7.65
C LEU A 52 5.53 4.80 6.97
N THR A 53 6.02 5.91 7.48
CA THR A 53 7.22 6.56 6.93
C THR A 53 8.43 5.63 7.01
N ALA A 54 8.61 4.95 8.15
CA ALA A 54 9.75 4.04 8.32
C ALA A 54 9.72 2.89 7.31
N VAL A 55 8.53 2.33 7.05
CA VAL A 55 8.40 1.23 6.09
C VAL A 55 8.66 1.71 4.66
N VAL A 56 8.15 2.89 4.30
CA VAL A 56 8.41 3.47 2.98
C VAL A 56 9.90 3.75 2.81
N GLU A 57 10.56 4.30 3.80
CA GLU A 57 11.98 4.58 3.72
C GLU A 57 12.83 3.30 3.64
N LYS A 58 12.39 2.24 4.31
CA LYS A 58 13.09 0.96 4.27
C LYS A 58 13.03 0.31 2.88
N HIS A 59 11.87 0.36 2.24
CA HIS A 59 11.62 -0.38 1.01
C HIS A 59 11.82 0.43 -0.26
N HIS A 60 11.80 1.76 -0.17
CA HIS A 60 11.93 2.66 -1.33
C HIS A 60 11.02 2.27 -2.50
N PRO A 61 9.70 2.19 -2.28
CA PRO A 61 8.80 1.78 -3.35
C PRO A 61 8.74 2.84 -4.46
N ASP A 62 8.52 2.38 -5.69
CA ASP A 62 8.31 3.28 -6.82
C ASP A 62 6.87 3.79 -6.82
N ILE A 63 5.94 2.94 -6.41
CA ILE A 63 4.51 3.24 -6.42
C ILE A 63 3.91 2.80 -5.09
N ILE A 64 3.06 3.64 -4.53
CA ILE A 64 2.26 3.33 -3.35
C ILE A 64 0.81 3.24 -3.77
N VAL A 65 0.14 2.14 -3.42
CA VAL A 65 -1.25 1.88 -3.80
C VAL A 65 -2.08 1.71 -2.53
N PRO A 66 -2.78 2.76 -2.08
CA PRO A 66 -3.70 2.64 -0.96
C PRO A 66 -4.95 1.85 -1.37
N GLU A 67 -5.28 0.80 -0.63
CA GLU A 67 -6.49 0.02 -0.82
C GLU A 67 -7.59 0.48 0.14
N ILE A 68 -7.20 0.99 1.31
CA ILE A 68 -8.14 1.40 2.36
C ILE A 68 -8.03 2.89 2.61
N GLU A 69 -9.10 3.46 3.21
CA GLU A 69 -9.14 4.90 3.50
C GLU A 69 -8.54 5.24 4.86
N ALA A 70 -8.38 4.25 5.75
CA ALA A 70 -7.85 4.46 7.10
C ALA A 70 -6.33 4.54 7.07
N ILE A 71 -5.81 5.60 6.48
CA ILE A 71 -4.38 5.85 6.27
C ILE A 71 -4.08 7.29 6.65
N ARG A 72 -2.86 7.55 7.08
CA ARG A 72 -2.36 8.92 7.27
C ARG A 72 -2.13 9.58 5.91
N THR A 73 -3.17 10.19 5.37
CA THR A 73 -3.14 10.75 4.01
C THR A 73 -2.12 11.87 3.86
N GLU A 74 -1.84 12.63 4.90
CA GLU A 74 -0.84 13.70 4.84
C GLU A 74 0.56 13.15 4.53
N ARG A 75 0.84 11.91 4.94
CA ARG A 75 2.11 11.27 4.63
C ARG A 75 2.18 10.87 3.16
N LEU A 76 1.03 10.52 2.56
CA LEU A 76 0.98 10.21 1.13
C LEU A 76 1.37 11.43 0.29
N PHE A 77 0.91 12.61 0.67
CA PHE A 77 1.31 13.84 -0.02
C PHE A 77 2.81 14.08 0.11
N ASP A 78 3.38 13.81 1.29
CA ASP A 78 4.81 13.96 1.48
C ASP A 78 5.60 13.00 0.59
N PHE A 79 5.15 11.77 0.45
CA PHE A 79 5.79 10.78 -0.42
C PHE A 79 5.73 11.20 -1.88
N GLU A 80 4.60 11.77 -2.32
CA GLU A 80 4.48 12.28 -3.68
C GLU A 80 5.49 13.41 -3.94
N LYS A 81 5.72 14.27 -2.96
CA LYS A 81 6.71 15.34 -3.08
C LYS A 81 8.13 14.78 -3.23
N GLU A 82 8.37 13.59 -2.70
CA GLU A 82 9.67 12.92 -2.83
C GLU A 82 9.81 12.14 -4.13
N GLY A 83 8.78 12.17 -4.98
CA GLY A 83 8.83 11.51 -6.27
C GLY A 83 8.21 10.12 -6.33
N ILE A 84 7.56 9.68 -5.27
CA ILE A 84 6.87 8.38 -5.24
C ILE A 84 5.48 8.57 -5.83
N GLN A 85 5.10 7.74 -6.79
CA GLN A 85 3.76 7.78 -7.37
C GLN A 85 2.76 7.15 -6.40
N VAL A 86 1.64 7.83 -6.18
CA VAL A 86 0.55 7.30 -5.34
C VAL A 86 -0.68 7.08 -6.22
N CYS A 87 -1.16 5.85 -6.29
CA CYS A 87 -2.30 5.46 -7.11
C CYS A 87 -3.38 4.85 -6.23
N LEU A 88 -4.54 5.50 -6.16
CA LEU A 88 -5.65 5.00 -5.36
C LEU A 88 -6.31 3.81 -6.03
N LEU A 89 -6.54 2.75 -5.26
CA LEU A 89 -7.22 1.56 -5.72
C LEU A 89 -8.72 1.62 -5.43
N TYR A 90 -9.13 2.46 -4.48
CA TYR A 90 -10.53 2.63 -4.13
C TYR A 90 -11.07 3.94 -4.71
N THR A 91 -12.38 4.00 -4.93
CA THR A 91 -13.04 5.26 -5.25
C THR A 91 -13.63 5.83 -3.98
N SER A 92 -13.17 7.00 -3.58
CA SER A 92 -13.77 7.69 -2.46
C SER A 92 -14.85 8.63 -3.02
N GLY A 93 -15.77 9.05 -2.16
CA GLY A 93 -16.92 9.82 -2.61
C GLY A 93 -16.60 11.17 -3.25
N TYR A 94 -15.37 11.57 -3.25
CA TYR A 94 -14.99 12.87 -3.79
C TYR A 94 -14.95 12.92 -5.31
N ASP A 95 -14.95 11.80 -5.95
CA ASP A 95 -14.86 11.72 -7.40
C ASP A 95 -16.13 12.15 -8.10
N ALA A 96 -17.14 12.38 -7.34
CA ALA A 96 -18.43 12.82 -7.89
C ALA A 96 -18.33 14.21 -8.49
#